data_4dabcacc68543c41699fb0a954fa9424
#
_entry.id   4dabcacc68543c41699fb0a954fa9424
#
_cell.length_a   1.000
_cell.length_b   1.000
_cell.length_c   1.000
_cell.angle_alpha   90.00
_cell.angle_beta   90.00
_cell.angle_gamma   90.00
#
_symmetry.space_group_name_H-M   'P 1'
#
loop_
_entity.id
_entity.type
_entity.pdbx_description
1 polymer ?
#
loop_
_entity_poly.entity_id
_entity_poly.type
_entity_poly.pdbx_seq_one_letter_code
_entity_poly.pdbx_strand_id
1 'polypeptide(L)'
;VEAERTKRAERQRLREDFPHFAATCLFIRTKEGGIHPLKLNQPQVYIHQRLEEQLRETGRVRAVILKGRQQGCSTYTEARYYHKVTSQKGRRAYILTHEDSATTNLFDMAKMYHDNCPEGVRPSTGAANAKELLFDQLNSGYKVGTAGSRGTGRGSTIHYFHGSEVAFWPNADTHVAGVLQAVPDLPGTEIILESTSNGPAGVFYEIAMAAQRGEGDYQLIFVPWFWSAEYRKAPAKGFVLTSEEERYQEEHGLDVEQMAWRRSKIVELGGVHHFRREYPATAEEAFKAAAVGALWTQEILDRSRRPARPTDSLGQPLDMVRIVVAVDPSGGDGPENDEVGITCAGRATDGHAYVWEDASGKLSAEAWATKALALYEREKADVVVAEKNFGGDLVLTNIRSKAKEMGRQVNVKMVTASRGKAVRAEPVAALYERDMVHHVGRLVALEDEQTTWVPGRSKSSPNRMDSVVWAITELMLGEEVDWGDMGGFDFSAGVERSM
;
A
#
# COMPACT_ATOMS: atom_id res chain seq x y z
N VAL A 1 -33.25 -44.91 -17.43
CA VAL A 1 -33.65 -44.17 -16.20
C VAL A 1 -32.44 -43.86 -15.34
N GLU A 2 -31.56 -44.81 -15.01
CA GLU A 2 -30.39 -44.62 -14.16
C GLU A 2 -29.32 -43.71 -14.78
N ALA A 3 -29.00 -43.92 -16.07
CA ALA A 3 -28.09 -43.06 -16.82
C ALA A 3 -28.55 -41.59 -16.92
N GLU A 4 -29.87 -41.39 -17.01
CA GLU A 4 -30.47 -40.06 -17.07
C GLU A 4 -30.46 -39.37 -15.71
N ARG A 5 -30.66 -40.13 -14.65
CA ARG A 5 -30.51 -39.68 -13.25
C ARG A 5 -29.07 -39.25 -12.95
N THR A 6 -28.11 -40.02 -13.37
CA THR A 6 -26.66 -39.71 -13.22
C THR A 6 -26.32 -38.46 -13.99
N LYS A 7 -26.74 -38.32 -15.25
CA LYS A 7 -26.52 -37.08 -16.04
C LYS A 7 -27.15 -35.85 -15.41
N ARG A 8 -28.33 -35.98 -14.84
CA ARG A 8 -29.03 -34.87 -14.17
C ARG A 8 -28.28 -34.47 -12.88
N ALA A 9 -27.84 -35.45 -12.09
CA ALA A 9 -27.04 -35.19 -10.88
C ALA A 9 -25.73 -34.49 -11.20
N GLU A 10 -25.04 -34.94 -12.26
CA GLU A 10 -23.78 -34.31 -12.70
C GLU A 10 -23.99 -32.86 -13.19
N ARG A 11 -25.03 -32.60 -13.96
CA ARG A 11 -25.39 -31.24 -14.38
C ARG A 11 -25.72 -30.33 -13.20
N GLN A 12 -26.39 -30.87 -12.18
CA GLN A 12 -26.65 -30.10 -10.95
C GLN A 12 -25.36 -29.81 -10.19
N ARG A 13 -24.50 -30.79 -10.06
CA ARG A 13 -23.20 -30.63 -9.40
C ARG A 13 -22.33 -29.59 -10.12
N LEU A 14 -22.23 -29.62 -11.43
CA LEU A 14 -21.51 -28.62 -12.22
C LEU A 14 -22.06 -27.19 -12.04
N ARG A 15 -23.33 -27.02 -11.67
CA ARG A 15 -23.91 -25.69 -11.39
C ARG A 15 -23.66 -25.20 -9.97
N GLU A 16 -23.58 -26.08 -9.00
CA GLU A 16 -23.58 -25.76 -7.56
C GLU A 16 -22.19 -25.87 -6.94
N ASP A 17 -21.34 -26.74 -7.47
CA ASP A 17 -19.97 -27.01 -6.98
C ASP A 17 -18.93 -26.38 -7.92
N PHE A 18 -18.57 -25.12 -7.63
CA PHE A 18 -17.57 -24.40 -8.45
C PHE A 18 -16.20 -25.10 -8.50
N PRO A 19 -15.61 -25.60 -7.42
CA PRO A 19 -14.37 -26.38 -7.50
C PRO A 19 -14.45 -27.59 -8.43
N HIS A 20 -15.58 -28.31 -8.41
CA HIS A 20 -15.80 -29.42 -9.33
C HIS A 20 -15.93 -28.95 -10.77
N PHE A 21 -16.69 -27.87 -11.02
CA PHE A 21 -16.80 -27.26 -12.34
C PHE A 21 -15.44 -26.82 -12.87
N ALA A 22 -14.64 -26.13 -12.05
CA ALA A 22 -13.30 -25.66 -12.43
C ALA A 22 -12.39 -26.83 -12.84
N ALA A 23 -12.34 -27.89 -12.03
CA ALA A 23 -11.50 -29.05 -12.29
C ALA A 23 -11.95 -29.88 -13.49
N THR A 24 -13.23 -29.80 -13.88
CA THR A 24 -13.82 -30.62 -14.96
C THR A 24 -13.95 -29.86 -16.28
N CYS A 25 -14.27 -28.55 -16.21
CA CYS A 25 -14.68 -27.77 -17.37
C CYS A 25 -13.75 -26.63 -17.72
N LEU A 26 -12.90 -26.17 -16.80
CA LEU A 26 -12.01 -25.04 -17.05
C LEU A 26 -10.57 -25.49 -17.21
N PHE A 27 -9.88 -24.85 -18.14
CA PHE A 27 -8.50 -25.16 -18.46
C PHE A 27 -7.65 -23.87 -18.43
N ILE A 28 -6.42 -23.99 -17.93
CA ILE A 28 -5.45 -22.90 -17.83
C ILE A 28 -4.14 -23.28 -18.51
N ARG A 29 -3.42 -22.26 -18.96
CA ARG A 29 -2.01 -22.43 -19.35
C ARG A 29 -1.13 -22.34 -18.12
N THR A 30 -0.33 -23.35 -17.85
CA THR A 30 0.63 -23.33 -16.74
C THR A 30 1.93 -22.60 -17.14
N LYS A 31 2.74 -22.21 -16.15
CA LYS A 31 4.06 -21.59 -16.38
C LYS A 31 5.04 -22.50 -17.12
N GLU A 32 4.92 -23.79 -16.96
CA GLU A 32 5.72 -24.82 -17.62
C GLU A 32 5.29 -25.03 -19.10
N GLY A 33 4.22 -24.38 -19.52
CA GLY A 33 3.56 -24.62 -20.80
C GLY A 33 2.50 -25.73 -20.70
N GLY A 34 1.71 -25.87 -21.77
CA GLY A 34 0.59 -26.81 -21.78
C GLY A 34 -0.72 -26.26 -21.21
N ILE A 35 -1.79 -26.97 -21.51
CA ILE A 35 -3.15 -26.63 -21.08
C ILE A 35 -3.61 -27.73 -20.12
N HIS A 36 -3.94 -27.34 -18.89
CA HIS A 36 -4.31 -28.27 -17.82
C HIS A 36 -5.64 -27.86 -17.16
N PRO A 37 -6.41 -28.82 -16.61
CA PRO A 37 -7.61 -28.50 -15.84
C PRO A 37 -7.28 -27.59 -14.66
N LEU A 38 -8.16 -26.63 -14.38
CA LEU A 38 -8.02 -25.70 -13.26
C LEU A 38 -8.33 -26.42 -11.94
N LYS A 39 -7.32 -26.91 -11.28
CA LYS A 39 -7.41 -27.40 -9.90
C LYS A 39 -7.01 -26.27 -8.97
N LEU A 40 -7.88 -25.91 -8.03
CA LEU A 40 -7.62 -24.82 -7.10
C LEU A 40 -6.40 -25.13 -6.24
N ASN A 41 -5.46 -24.18 -6.18
CA ASN A 41 -4.33 -24.22 -5.26
C ASN A 41 -4.76 -23.75 -3.86
N GLN A 42 -3.86 -23.82 -2.87
CA GLN A 42 -4.15 -23.45 -1.47
C GLN A 42 -4.71 -22.01 -1.35
N PRO A 43 -4.08 -20.94 -1.91
CA PRO A 43 -4.66 -19.61 -1.94
C PRO A 43 -6.08 -19.54 -2.48
N GLN A 44 -6.34 -20.18 -3.61
CA GLN A 44 -7.63 -20.18 -4.28
C GLN A 44 -8.72 -20.92 -3.48
N VAL A 45 -8.37 -22.03 -2.83
CA VAL A 45 -9.28 -22.74 -1.92
C VAL A 45 -9.66 -21.86 -0.74
N TYR A 46 -8.68 -21.19 -0.12
CA TYR A 46 -8.94 -20.27 0.98
C TYR A 46 -9.83 -19.10 0.56
N ILE A 47 -9.53 -18.44 -0.56
CA ILE A 47 -10.35 -17.35 -1.09
C ILE A 47 -11.77 -17.88 -1.33
N HIS A 48 -11.92 -19.04 -1.95
CA HIS A 48 -13.23 -19.65 -2.23
C HIS A 48 -14.04 -19.84 -0.95
N GLN A 49 -13.44 -20.43 0.08
CA GLN A 49 -14.09 -20.65 1.38
C GLN A 49 -14.58 -19.34 2.00
N ARG A 50 -13.73 -18.31 2.02
CA ARG A 50 -14.09 -17.00 2.57
C ARG A 50 -15.23 -16.32 1.81
N LEU A 51 -15.22 -16.39 0.48
CA LEU A 51 -16.27 -15.79 -0.34
C LEU A 51 -17.61 -16.54 -0.21
N GLU A 52 -17.58 -17.89 -0.15
CA GLU A 52 -18.79 -18.70 0.06
C GLU A 52 -19.38 -18.52 1.47
N GLU A 53 -18.52 -18.33 2.48
CA GLU A 53 -18.92 -17.98 3.84
C GLU A 53 -19.69 -16.66 3.84
N GLN A 54 -19.12 -15.58 3.31
CA GLN A 54 -19.78 -14.29 3.24
C GLN A 54 -21.08 -14.34 2.42
N LEU A 55 -21.06 -15.04 1.27
CA LEU A 55 -22.25 -15.20 0.44
C LEU A 55 -23.39 -15.89 1.19
N ARG A 56 -23.08 -16.88 2.01
CA ARG A 56 -24.06 -17.61 2.82
C ARG A 56 -24.62 -16.76 3.97
N GLU A 57 -23.76 -15.96 4.61
CA GLU A 57 -24.12 -15.12 5.75
C GLU A 57 -24.91 -13.86 5.34
N THR A 58 -24.47 -13.20 4.27
CA THR A 58 -25.01 -11.89 3.87
C THR A 58 -25.83 -11.91 2.59
N GLY A 59 -25.83 -13.02 1.87
CA GLY A 59 -26.45 -13.15 0.55
C GLY A 59 -25.65 -12.50 -0.60
N ARG A 60 -24.53 -11.84 -0.33
CA ARG A 60 -23.70 -11.14 -1.32
C ARG A 60 -22.22 -11.24 -0.99
N VAL A 61 -21.36 -10.89 -1.95
CA VAL A 61 -19.91 -10.82 -1.73
C VAL A 61 -19.43 -9.39 -1.88
N ARG A 62 -18.70 -8.92 -0.89
CA ARG A 62 -17.93 -7.67 -0.88
C ARG A 62 -16.55 -7.99 -0.30
N ALA A 63 -15.54 -8.16 -1.15
CA ALA A 63 -14.23 -8.64 -0.72
C ALA A 63 -13.10 -7.78 -1.26
N VAL A 64 -12.09 -7.55 -0.41
CA VAL A 64 -10.79 -6.99 -0.76
C VAL A 64 -9.74 -8.07 -0.56
N ILE A 65 -9.06 -8.46 -1.63
CA ILE A 65 -8.01 -9.48 -1.59
C ILE A 65 -6.64 -8.79 -1.67
N LEU A 66 -5.93 -8.76 -0.56
CA LEU A 66 -4.54 -8.34 -0.49
C LEU A 66 -3.65 -9.58 -0.60
N LYS A 67 -2.77 -9.60 -1.58
CA LYS A 67 -2.03 -10.81 -1.96
C LYS A 67 -0.56 -10.55 -2.24
N GLY A 68 0.26 -11.58 -2.16
CA GLY A 68 1.55 -11.64 -2.85
C GLY A 68 1.37 -11.85 -4.36
N ARG A 69 2.42 -11.60 -5.14
CA ARG A 69 2.40 -11.79 -6.60
C ARG A 69 2.10 -13.23 -7.00
N GLN A 70 1.45 -13.38 -8.17
CA GLN A 70 1.30 -14.63 -8.93
C GLN A 70 0.74 -15.83 -8.15
N GLN A 71 -0.19 -15.60 -7.23
CA GLN A 71 -0.83 -16.67 -6.46
C GLN A 71 -2.13 -17.19 -7.07
N GLY A 72 -2.48 -16.74 -8.28
CA GLY A 72 -3.64 -17.20 -9.03
C GLY A 72 -4.98 -16.61 -8.56
N CYS A 73 -4.97 -15.48 -7.83
CA CYS A 73 -6.19 -14.82 -7.36
C CYS A 73 -7.08 -14.34 -8.51
N SER A 74 -6.49 -13.65 -9.52
CA SER A 74 -7.22 -13.24 -10.72
C SER A 74 -7.76 -14.44 -11.48
N THR A 75 -6.95 -15.51 -11.67
CA THR A 75 -7.39 -16.76 -12.31
C THR A 75 -8.62 -17.35 -11.64
N TYR A 76 -8.63 -17.38 -10.30
CA TYR A 76 -9.77 -17.85 -9.53
C TYR A 76 -11.00 -16.96 -9.74
N THR A 77 -10.86 -15.64 -9.62
CA THR A 77 -12.00 -14.70 -9.75
C THR A 77 -12.61 -14.73 -11.14
N GLU A 78 -11.77 -14.77 -12.18
CA GLU A 78 -12.20 -14.93 -13.56
C GLU A 78 -12.97 -16.24 -13.79
N ALA A 79 -12.44 -17.35 -13.30
CA ALA A 79 -13.08 -18.66 -13.38
C ALA A 79 -14.42 -18.70 -12.64
N ARG A 80 -14.48 -18.11 -11.44
CA ARG A 80 -15.72 -17.98 -10.65
C ARG A 80 -16.78 -17.19 -11.41
N TYR A 81 -16.43 -16.07 -12.01
CA TYR A 81 -17.39 -15.25 -12.74
C TYR A 81 -17.78 -15.85 -14.07
N TYR A 82 -16.85 -16.52 -14.76
CA TYR A 82 -17.21 -17.32 -15.94
C TYR A 82 -18.25 -18.40 -15.59
N HIS A 83 -18.04 -19.17 -14.52
CA HIS A 83 -19.00 -20.16 -14.05
C HIS A 83 -20.38 -19.54 -13.78
N LYS A 84 -20.42 -18.40 -13.06
CA LYS A 84 -21.69 -17.74 -12.70
C LYS A 84 -22.47 -17.23 -13.91
N VAL A 85 -21.81 -16.59 -14.89
CA VAL A 85 -22.49 -16.07 -16.08
C VAL A 85 -22.87 -17.16 -17.07
N THR A 86 -22.21 -18.33 -17.03
CA THR A 86 -22.54 -19.48 -17.88
C THR A 86 -23.56 -20.44 -17.24
N SER A 87 -23.79 -20.32 -15.93
CA SER A 87 -24.75 -21.15 -15.18
C SER A 87 -26.07 -20.45 -14.88
N GLN A 88 -26.17 -19.13 -15.02
CA GLN A 88 -27.32 -18.32 -14.64
C GLN A 88 -27.76 -17.40 -15.78
N LYS A 89 -29.09 -17.23 -15.91
CA LYS A 89 -29.69 -16.33 -16.92
C LYS A 89 -29.62 -14.87 -16.45
N GLY A 90 -29.43 -13.95 -17.41
CA GLY A 90 -29.51 -12.50 -17.17
C GLY A 90 -28.37 -11.90 -16.35
N ARG A 91 -27.23 -12.60 -16.17
CA ARG A 91 -26.14 -12.15 -15.33
C ARG A 91 -25.03 -11.50 -16.16
N ARG A 92 -24.45 -10.42 -15.63
CA ARG A 92 -23.35 -9.68 -16.26
C ARG A 92 -22.16 -9.62 -15.32
N ALA A 93 -20.99 -10.08 -15.82
CA ALA A 93 -19.71 -9.89 -15.17
C ALA A 93 -18.93 -8.76 -15.86
N TYR A 94 -18.28 -7.92 -15.07
CA TYR A 94 -17.41 -6.87 -15.56
C TYR A 94 -16.08 -6.88 -14.81
N ILE A 95 -15.00 -6.95 -15.57
CA ILE A 95 -13.63 -6.99 -15.07
C ILE A 95 -12.93 -5.70 -15.47
N LEU A 96 -12.29 -5.05 -14.52
CA LEU A 96 -11.56 -3.81 -14.74
C LEU A 96 -10.12 -3.99 -14.27
N THR A 97 -9.16 -3.61 -15.11
CA THR A 97 -7.72 -3.75 -14.86
C THR A 97 -7.03 -2.38 -14.92
N HIS A 98 -5.78 -2.31 -14.47
CA HIS A 98 -4.99 -1.08 -14.44
C HIS A 98 -4.43 -0.67 -15.81
N GLU A 99 -4.23 -1.62 -16.75
CA GLU A 99 -3.65 -1.38 -18.06
C GLU A 99 -4.21 -2.31 -19.15
N ASP A 100 -4.06 -1.92 -20.44
CA ASP A 100 -4.61 -2.67 -21.57
C ASP A 100 -3.98 -4.04 -21.78
N SER A 101 -2.71 -4.23 -21.46
CA SER A 101 -2.03 -5.52 -21.53
C SER A 101 -2.64 -6.52 -20.53
N ALA A 102 -2.91 -6.08 -19.31
CA ALA A 102 -3.60 -6.88 -18.29
C ALA A 102 -5.05 -7.19 -18.70
N THR A 103 -5.75 -6.22 -19.31
CA THR A 103 -7.10 -6.42 -19.85
C THR A 103 -7.12 -7.54 -20.91
N THR A 104 -6.17 -7.51 -21.84
CA THR A 104 -6.04 -8.53 -22.89
C THR A 104 -5.77 -9.90 -22.28
N ASN A 105 -4.82 -9.99 -21.34
CA ASN A 105 -4.47 -11.25 -20.70
C ASN A 105 -5.65 -11.88 -19.94
N LEU A 106 -6.44 -11.10 -19.20
CA LEU A 106 -7.61 -11.62 -18.50
C LEU A 106 -8.72 -12.04 -19.48
N PHE A 107 -8.90 -11.31 -20.59
CA PHE A 107 -9.86 -11.71 -21.59
C PHE A 107 -9.46 -12.99 -22.33
N ASP A 108 -8.18 -13.15 -22.67
CA ASP A 108 -7.66 -14.38 -23.26
C ASP A 108 -7.81 -15.59 -22.33
N MET A 109 -7.72 -15.36 -21.01
CA MET A 109 -8.01 -16.39 -20.01
C MET A 109 -9.48 -16.80 -20.06
N ALA A 110 -10.43 -15.84 -20.13
CA ALA A 110 -11.84 -16.13 -20.25
C ALA A 110 -12.19 -16.87 -21.56
N LYS A 111 -11.54 -16.49 -22.66
CA LYS A 111 -11.65 -17.23 -23.93
C LYS A 111 -11.12 -18.66 -23.79
N MET A 112 -9.98 -18.83 -23.14
CA MET A 112 -9.40 -20.17 -22.92
C MET A 112 -10.36 -21.05 -22.11
N TYR A 113 -11.03 -20.51 -21.08
CA TYR A 113 -12.09 -21.23 -20.36
C TYR A 113 -13.21 -21.64 -21.31
N HIS A 114 -13.66 -20.73 -22.16
CA HIS A 114 -14.76 -20.98 -23.07
C HIS A 114 -14.39 -22.01 -24.14
N ASP A 115 -13.25 -21.84 -24.83
CA ASP A 115 -12.86 -22.66 -25.97
C ASP A 115 -12.55 -24.12 -25.57
N ASN A 116 -12.04 -24.32 -24.35
CA ASN A 116 -11.72 -25.66 -23.84
C ASN A 116 -12.83 -26.27 -22.96
N CYS A 117 -13.92 -25.54 -22.68
CA CYS A 117 -15.05 -26.10 -21.97
C CYS A 117 -15.73 -27.20 -22.78
N PRO A 118 -16.05 -28.36 -22.17
CA PRO A 118 -16.72 -29.47 -22.89
C PRO A 118 -18.02 -29.01 -23.58
N GLU A 119 -18.23 -29.43 -24.84
CA GLU A 119 -19.38 -29.01 -25.66
C GLU A 119 -20.73 -29.21 -25.00
N GLY A 120 -20.91 -30.27 -24.20
CA GLY A 120 -22.15 -30.54 -23.48
C GLY A 120 -22.48 -29.60 -22.34
N VAL A 121 -21.50 -28.74 -21.96
CA VAL A 121 -21.60 -27.76 -20.86
C VAL A 121 -21.43 -26.33 -21.37
N ARG A 122 -20.60 -26.14 -22.39
CA ARG A 122 -20.27 -24.84 -22.99
C ARG A 122 -21.53 -24.18 -23.59
N PRO A 123 -21.90 -22.96 -23.13
CA PRO A 123 -23.00 -22.23 -23.77
C PRO A 123 -22.59 -21.71 -25.14
N SER A 124 -23.57 -21.55 -26.04
CA SER A 124 -23.35 -20.89 -27.32
C SER A 124 -23.04 -19.41 -27.13
N THR A 125 -22.12 -18.88 -27.92
CA THR A 125 -21.86 -17.45 -28.00
C THR A 125 -22.57 -16.83 -29.18
N GLY A 126 -23.30 -15.74 -28.97
CA GLY A 126 -23.94 -14.96 -30.03
C GLY A 126 -23.02 -13.93 -30.64
N ALA A 127 -22.27 -13.22 -29.80
CA ALA A 127 -21.22 -12.30 -30.21
C ALA A 127 -19.98 -12.47 -29.33
N ALA A 128 -18.83 -12.54 -29.95
CA ALA A 128 -17.53 -12.45 -29.29
C ALA A 128 -16.73 -11.36 -30.00
N ASN A 129 -16.34 -10.34 -29.27
CA ASN A 129 -15.43 -9.30 -29.75
C ASN A 129 -14.16 -9.27 -28.90
N ALA A 130 -13.30 -8.29 -29.11
CA ALA A 130 -12.01 -8.23 -28.42
C ALA A 130 -12.09 -8.00 -26.90
N LYS A 131 -13.26 -7.67 -26.36
CA LYS A 131 -13.45 -7.31 -24.93
C LYS A 131 -14.74 -7.86 -24.29
N GLU A 132 -15.52 -8.67 -25.01
CA GLU A 132 -16.80 -9.15 -24.54
C GLU A 132 -17.18 -10.54 -25.09
N LEU A 133 -17.67 -11.42 -24.21
CA LEU A 133 -18.33 -12.68 -24.53
C LEU A 133 -19.82 -12.57 -24.15
N LEU A 134 -20.71 -12.72 -25.14
CA LEU A 134 -22.16 -12.72 -24.93
C LEU A 134 -22.71 -14.13 -25.14
N PHE A 135 -23.52 -14.59 -24.19
CA PHE A 135 -24.18 -15.89 -24.20
C PHE A 135 -25.71 -15.69 -24.45
N ASP A 136 -26.08 -15.69 -25.73
CA ASP A 136 -27.46 -15.30 -26.17
C ASP A 136 -28.58 -16.09 -25.51
N GLN A 137 -28.42 -17.41 -25.45
CA GLN A 137 -29.46 -18.27 -24.85
C GLN A 137 -29.65 -18.00 -23.35
N LEU A 138 -28.62 -17.46 -22.68
CA LEU A 138 -28.68 -17.12 -21.27
C LEU A 138 -28.98 -15.64 -21.04
N ASN A 139 -28.95 -14.81 -22.07
CA ASN A 139 -28.95 -13.34 -21.94
C ASN A 139 -27.95 -12.85 -20.88
N SER A 140 -26.79 -13.48 -20.82
CA SER A 140 -25.72 -13.19 -19.89
C SER A 140 -24.45 -12.75 -20.62
N GLY A 141 -23.49 -12.20 -19.91
CA GLY A 141 -22.28 -11.73 -20.57
C GLY A 141 -21.11 -11.53 -19.61
N TYR A 142 -19.92 -11.57 -20.21
CA TYR A 142 -18.64 -11.39 -19.57
C TYR A 142 -17.88 -10.30 -20.33
N LYS A 143 -17.52 -9.21 -19.67
CA LYS A 143 -16.89 -8.05 -20.28
C LYS A 143 -15.63 -7.63 -19.53
N VAL A 144 -14.62 -7.18 -20.24
CA VAL A 144 -13.37 -6.63 -19.68
C VAL A 144 -13.17 -5.19 -20.12
N GLY A 145 -12.47 -4.42 -19.30
CA GLY A 145 -12.11 -3.03 -19.57
C GLY A 145 -10.84 -2.58 -18.84
N THR A 146 -10.36 -1.40 -19.19
CA THR A 146 -9.18 -0.79 -18.60
C THR A 146 -9.56 0.47 -17.81
N ALA A 147 -9.06 0.63 -16.60
CA ALA A 147 -9.23 1.83 -15.80
C ALA A 147 -8.60 3.04 -16.52
N GLY A 148 -9.28 4.19 -16.47
CA GLY A 148 -8.84 5.40 -17.19
C GLY A 148 -9.40 5.56 -18.60
N SER A 149 -10.00 4.52 -19.21
CA SER A 149 -10.69 4.68 -20.49
C SER A 149 -12.07 5.34 -20.31
N ARG A 150 -12.44 6.23 -21.25
CA ARG A 150 -13.75 6.93 -21.17
C ARG A 150 -14.91 5.94 -21.32
N GLY A 151 -15.90 6.02 -20.39
CA GLY A 151 -17.15 5.26 -20.49
C GLY A 151 -17.12 3.86 -19.86
N THR A 152 -16.11 3.50 -19.08
CA THR A 152 -16.03 2.22 -18.38
C THR A 152 -17.12 2.10 -17.30
N GLY A 153 -18.01 1.12 -17.44
CA GLY A 153 -18.99 0.71 -16.41
C GLY A 153 -20.26 1.55 -16.27
N ARG A 154 -20.40 2.66 -16.99
CA ARG A 154 -21.62 3.49 -16.95
C ARG A 154 -22.64 3.01 -17.97
N GLY A 155 -23.85 2.65 -17.53
CA GLY A 155 -25.00 2.41 -18.41
C GLY A 155 -25.52 0.96 -18.49
N SER A 156 -24.92 -0.02 -17.79
CA SER A 156 -25.47 -1.37 -17.69
C SER A 156 -25.39 -1.89 -16.25
N THR A 157 -26.40 -2.64 -15.82
CA THR A 157 -26.40 -3.31 -14.52
C THR A 157 -25.33 -4.40 -14.52
N ILE A 158 -24.42 -4.35 -13.56
CA ILE A 158 -23.36 -5.33 -13.32
C ILE A 158 -23.75 -6.17 -12.11
N HIS A 159 -23.62 -7.49 -12.20
CA HIS A 159 -23.89 -8.40 -11.08
C HIS A 159 -22.62 -8.87 -10.40
N TYR A 160 -21.56 -9.04 -11.18
CA TYR A 160 -20.27 -9.53 -10.73
C TYR A 160 -19.19 -8.56 -11.19
N PHE A 161 -18.53 -7.92 -10.25
CA PHE A 161 -17.46 -6.98 -10.55
C PHE A 161 -16.14 -7.46 -9.99
N HIS A 162 -15.10 -7.48 -10.84
CA HIS A 162 -13.74 -7.75 -10.47
C HIS A 162 -12.85 -6.55 -10.79
N GLY A 163 -12.28 -5.93 -9.75
CA GLY A 163 -11.21 -4.95 -9.88
C GLY A 163 -9.85 -5.64 -9.69
N SER A 164 -9.06 -5.73 -10.76
CA SER A 164 -7.73 -6.32 -10.71
C SER A 164 -6.65 -5.25 -10.62
N GLU A 165 -5.70 -5.43 -9.71
CA GLU A 165 -4.60 -4.50 -9.39
C GLU A 165 -5.09 -3.08 -9.06
N VAL A 166 -6.12 -2.99 -8.22
CA VAL A 166 -6.83 -1.73 -7.87
C VAL A 166 -5.90 -0.68 -7.25
N ALA A 167 -4.89 -1.09 -6.48
CA ALA A 167 -3.91 -0.17 -5.89
C ALA A 167 -3.10 0.61 -6.93
N PHE A 168 -3.08 0.15 -8.20
CA PHE A 168 -2.33 0.77 -9.30
C PHE A 168 -3.23 1.48 -10.32
N TRP A 169 -4.53 1.59 -10.08
CA TRP A 169 -5.43 2.26 -11.00
C TRP A 169 -5.18 3.77 -11.06
N PRO A 170 -5.09 4.37 -12.24
CA PRO A 170 -5.10 5.82 -12.36
C PRO A 170 -6.47 6.36 -11.91
N ASN A 171 -6.49 7.41 -11.09
CA ASN A 171 -7.72 8.01 -10.53
C ASN A 171 -8.68 6.98 -9.89
N ALA A 172 -8.12 6.06 -9.10
CA ALA A 172 -8.84 4.93 -8.53
C ALA A 172 -10.11 5.33 -7.76
N ASP A 173 -10.09 6.45 -7.02
CA ASP A 173 -11.25 6.98 -6.28
C ASP A 173 -12.48 7.19 -7.18
N THR A 174 -12.27 7.83 -8.34
CA THR A 174 -13.35 8.12 -9.29
C THR A 174 -13.87 6.85 -9.95
N HIS A 175 -12.98 5.92 -10.30
CA HIS A 175 -13.36 4.67 -10.95
C HIS A 175 -14.07 3.73 -10.00
N VAL A 176 -13.53 3.53 -8.78
CA VAL A 176 -14.13 2.68 -7.76
C VAL A 176 -15.52 3.19 -7.40
N ALA A 177 -15.66 4.49 -7.08
CA ALA A 177 -16.97 5.08 -6.75
C ALA A 177 -17.99 4.89 -7.88
N GLY A 178 -17.59 5.10 -9.14
CA GLY A 178 -18.50 4.95 -10.30
C GLY A 178 -18.93 3.51 -10.55
N VAL A 179 -18.03 2.56 -10.39
CA VAL A 179 -18.31 1.13 -10.63
C VAL A 179 -19.09 0.51 -9.49
N LEU A 180 -18.76 0.84 -8.24
CA LEU A 180 -19.49 0.32 -7.07
C LEU A 180 -20.99 0.65 -7.13
N GLN A 181 -21.36 1.81 -7.71
CA GLN A 181 -22.75 2.20 -7.93
C GLN A 181 -23.44 1.40 -9.06
N ALA A 182 -22.68 0.82 -9.99
CA ALA A 182 -23.23 0.00 -11.08
C ALA A 182 -23.58 -1.43 -10.65
N VAL A 183 -23.10 -1.87 -9.49
CA VAL A 183 -23.45 -3.17 -8.90
C VAL A 183 -24.52 -2.96 -7.84
N PRO A 184 -25.76 -3.43 -8.08
CA PRO A 184 -26.85 -3.23 -7.12
C PRO A 184 -26.57 -3.98 -5.81
N ASP A 185 -27.07 -3.41 -4.72
CA ASP A 185 -26.97 -4.04 -3.40
C ASP A 185 -28.07 -5.09 -3.20
N LEU A 186 -28.00 -6.17 -3.97
CA LEU A 186 -28.98 -7.25 -4.01
C LEU A 186 -28.33 -8.61 -3.75
N PRO A 187 -29.08 -9.57 -3.20
CA PRO A 187 -28.60 -10.93 -3.05
C PRO A 187 -28.06 -11.52 -4.35
N GLY A 188 -26.97 -12.26 -4.26
CA GLY A 188 -26.29 -12.91 -5.38
C GLY A 188 -25.39 -11.97 -6.21
N THR A 189 -25.16 -10.72 -5.77
CA THR A 189 -24.18 -9.81 -6.39
C THR A 189 -22.82 -9.93 -5.72
N GLU A 190 -21.75 -9.72 -6.49
CA GLU A 190 -20.39 -9.83 -5.98
C GLU A 190 -19.50 -8.67 -6.45
N ILE A 191 -18.72 -8.14 -5.53
CA ILE A 191 -17.62 -7.21 -5.79
C ILE A 191 -16.37 -7.79 -5.17
N ILE A 192 -15.35 -8.06 -6.01
CA ILE A 192 -14.03 -8.52 -5.58
C ILE A 192 -13.01 -7.51 -6.09
N LEU A 193 -12.29 -6.89 -5.16
CA LEU A 193 -11.17 -5.99 -5.43
C LEU A 193 -9.89 -6.73 -5.04
N GLU A 194 -8.93 -6.85 -5.95
CA GLU A 194 -7.66 -7.49 -5.64
C GLU A 194 -6.47 -6.63 -6.04
N SER A 195 -5.40 -6.70 -5.24
CA SER A 195 -4.11 -6.08 -5.56
C SER A 195 -2.97 -6.63 -4.71
N THR A 196 -1.73 -6.46 -5.17
CA THR A 196 -0.59 -6.28 -4.28
C THR A 196 -0.65 -4.88 -3.68
N SER A 197 0.10 -4.63 -2.61
CA SER A 197 0.15 -3.31 -1.99
C SER A 197 0.89 -2.29 -2.86
N ASN A 198 0.40 -1.05 -2.86
CA ASN A 198 1.10 0.12 -3.39
C ASN A 198 1.33 1.16 -2.27
N GLY A 199 1.62 0.68 -1.06
CA GLY A 199 1.84 1.51 0.12
C GLY A 199 0.55 1.83 0.90
N PRO A 200 0.66 2.59 2.00
CA PRO A 200 -0.44 2.88 2.94
C PRO A 200 -1.27 4.10 2.52
N ALA A 201 -1.60 4.22 1.25
CA ALA A 201 -2.40 5.31 0.71
C ALA A 201 -3.26 4.86 -0.47
N GLY A 202 -4.35 5.61 -0.73
CA GLY A 202 -5.26 5.40 -1.85
C GLY A 202 -6.42 4.47 -1.52
N VAL A 203 -7.41 4.45 -2.43
CA VAL A 203 -8.71 3.81 -2.21
C VAL A 203 -8.62 2.32 -1.85
N PHE A 204 -7.69 1.58 -2.45
CA PHE A 204 -7.51 0.15 -2.13
C PHE A 204 -7.08 -0.04 -0.68
N TYR A 205 -6.11 0.76 -0.22
CA TYR A 205 -5.66 0.76 1.18
C TYR A 205 -6.79 1.15 2.12
N GLU A 206 -7.51 2.24 1.82
CA GLU A 206 -8.61 2.74 2.67
C GLU A 206 -9.71 1.68 2.85
N ILE A 207 -10.14 1.01 1.76
CA ILE A 207 -11.13 -0.06 1.82
C ILE A 207 -10.58 -1.28 2.57
N ALA A 208 -9.32 -1.68 2.33
CA ALA A 208 -8.71 -2.81 3.02
C ALA A 208 -8.59 -2.57 4.53
N MET A 209 -8.20 -1.37 4.95
CA MET A 209 -8.09 -1.01 6.36
C MET A 209 -9.45 -0.87 7.05
N ALA A 210 -10.46 -0.31 6.37
CA ALA A 210 -11.84 -0.31 6.87
C ALA A 210 -12.35 -1.75 7.07
N ALA A 211 -12.14 -2.62 6.08
CA ALA A 211 -12.50 -4.02 6.18
C ALA A 211 -11.78 -4.76 7.32
N GLN A 212 -10.50 -4.44 7.56
CA GLN A 212 -9.73 -5.02 8.67
C GLN A 212 -10.29 -4.60 10.05
N ARG A 213 -10.83 -3.39 10.16
CA ARG A 213 -11.49 -2.91 11.38
C ARG A 213 -12.94 -3.38 11.52
N GLY A 214 -13.46 -4.13 10.53
CA GLY A 214 -14.86 -4.55 10.49
C GLY A 214 -15.83 -3.42 10.16
N GLU A 215 -15.38 -2.37 9.50
CA GLU A 215 -16.18 -1.23 9.07
C GLU A 215 -16.76 -1.48 7.67
N GLY A 216 -18.06 -1.27 7.51
CA GLY A 216 -18.77 -1.48 6.25
C GLY A 216 -18.98 -2.95 5.88
N ASP A 217 -19.24 -3.21 4.59
CA ASP A 217 -19.64 -4.52 4.08
C ASP A 217 -18.49 -5.38 3.54
N TYR A 218 -17.31 -4.78 3.37
CA TYR A 218 -16.17 -5.49 2.80
C TYR A 218 -15.47 -6.35 3.85
N GLN A 219 -15.06 -7.57 3.43
CA GLN A 219 -14.11 -8.39 4.19
C GLN A 219 -12.71 -8.29 3.57
N LEU A 220 -11.68 -8.22 4.41
CA LEU A 220 -10.30 -8.35 3.99
C LEU A 220 -9.91 -9.83 3.93
N ILE A 221 -9.43 -10.28 2.78
CA ILE A 221 -8.85 -11.60 2.57
C ILE A 221 -7.37 -11.39 2.27
N PHE A 222 -6.51 -11.79 3.20
CA PHE A 222 -5.08 -11.70 3.01
C PHE A 222 -4.51 -13.05 2.58
N VAL A 223 -3.63 -13.04 1.55
CA VAL A 223 -2.97 -14.23 1.01
C VAL A 223 -1.45 -14.06 1.11
N PRO A 224 -0.79 -14.71 2.10
CA PRO A 224 0.65 -14.59 2.30
C PRO A 224 1.44 -15.27 1.17
N TRP A 225 2.65 -14.77 0.90
CA TRP A 225 3.48 -15.24 -0.19
C TRP A 225 3.83 -16.74 -0.10
N PHE A 226 4.06 -17.23 1.09
CA PHE A 226 4.53 -18.58 1.34
C PHE A 226 3.49 -19.69 1.16
N TRP A 227 2.25 -19.33 0.85
CA TRP A 227 1.23 -20.30 0.44
C TRP A 227 1.40 -20.79 -1.00
N SER A 228 2.23 -20.10 -1.80
CA SER A 228 2.58 -20.57 -3.13
C SER A 228 3.59 -21.71 -3.04
N ALA A 229 3.24 -22.89 -3.55
CA ALA A 229 4.12 -24.05 -3.58
C ALA A 229 5.39 -23.84 -4.43
N GLU A 230 5.35 -22.86 -5.36
CA GLU A 230 6.45 -22.54 -6.27
C GLU A 230 7.54 -21.67 -5.61
N TYR A 231 7.26 -21.04 -4.47
CA TYR A 231 8.20 -20.12 -3.82
C TYR A 231 9.18 -20.84 -2.91
N ARG A 232 9.96 -21.74 -3.54
CA ARG A 232 10.95 -22.60 -2.92
C ARG A 232 12.23 -22.65 -3.76
N LYS A 233 13.35 -22.79 -3.10
CA LYS A 233 14.65 -22.91 -3.74
C LYS A 233 15.55 -23.80 -2.85
N ALA A 234 16.21 -24.77 -3.46
CA ALA A 234 17.21 -25.56 -2.73
C ALA A 234 18.29 -24.63 -2.15
N PRO A 235 18.60 -24.73 -0.85
CA PRO A 235 19.62 -23.91 -0.21
C PRO A 235 21.00 -24.20 -0.80
N ALA A 236 21.83 -23.16 -0.96
CA ALA A 236 23.21 -23.31 -1.38
C ALA A 236 24.04 -24.03 -0.29
N LYS A 237 25.14 -24.65 -0.69
CA LYS A 237 26.05 -25.28 0.28
C LYS A 237 26.56 -24.22 1.28
N GLY A 238 26.40 -24.51 2.57
CA GLY A 238 26.77 -23.58 3.64
C GLY A 238 25.71 -22.48 3.91
N PHE A 239 24.49 -22.64 3.44
CA PHE A 239 23.40 -21.71 3.75
C PHE A 239 23.09 -21.75 5.26
N VAL A 240 23.28 -20.62 5.93
CA VAL A 240 22.98 -20.42 7.35
C VAL A 240 22.05 -19.20 7.44
N LEU A 241 21.03 -19.27 8.27
CA LEU A 241 20.14 -18.16 8.54
C LEU A 241 20.83 -17.14 9.47
N THR A 242 20.51 -15.87 9.31
CA THR A 242 20.83 -14.85 10.30
C THR A 242 19.82 -14.92 11.44
N SER A 243 20.13 -14.33 12.60
CA SER A 243 19.20 -14.30 13.75
C SER A 243 17.87 -13.60 13.44
N GLU A 244 17.85 -12.65 12.48
CA GLU A 244 16.61 -12.03 12.00
C GLU A 244 15.80 -13.00 11.15
N GLU A 245 16.48 -13.76 10.29
CA GLU A 245 15.84 -14.75 9.43
C GLU A 245 15.32 -15.96 10.22
N GLU A 246 16.03 -16.37 11.27
CA GLU A 246 15.55 -17.43 12.18
C GLU A 246 14.24 -17.02 12.86
N ARG A 247 14.16 -15.78 13.37
CA ARG A 247 12.92 -15.24 13.95
C ARG A 247 11.79 -15.17 12.93
N TYR A 248 12.07 -14.68 11.73
CA TYR A 248 11.07 -14.61 10.65
C TYR A 248 10.58 -16.00 10.23
N GLN A 249 11.50 -16.98 10.15
CA GLN A 249 11.18 -18.38 9.88
C GLN A 249 10.23 -18.94 10.93
N GLU A 250 10.55 -18.75 12.20
CA GLU A 250 9.76 -19.24 13.34
C GLU A 250 8.38 -18.59 13.40
N GLU A 251 8.32 -17.26 13.25
CA GLU A 251 7.08 -16.49 13.30
C GLU A 251 6.07 -16.92 12.23
N HIS A 252 6.55 -17.26 11.04
CA HIS A 252 5.68 -17.63 9.92
C HIS A 252 5.66 -19.12 9.59
N GLY A 253 6.34 -19.96 10.36
CA GLY A 253 6.38 -21.40 10.17
C GLY A 253 6.99 -21.83 8.84
N LEU A 254 8.02 -21.11 8.37
CA LEU A 254 8.64 -21.36 7.07
C LEU A 254 9.70 -22.47 7.14
N ASP A 255 9.91 -23.13 6.01
CA ASP A 255 11.01 -24.08 5.89
C ASP A 255 12.26 -23.44 5.25
N VAL A 256 13.36 -24.20 5.24
CA VAL A 256 14.65 -23.71 4.76
C VAL A 256 14.65 -23.38 3.26
N GLU A 257 13.86 -24.10 2.46
CA GLU A 257 13.76 -23.82 1.01
C GLU A 257 13.01 -22.51 0.73
N GLN A 258 11.98 -22.22 1.51
CA GLN A 258 11.26 -20.94 1.47
C GLN A 258 12.17 -19.80 1.91
N MET A 259 12.97 -19.97 2.94
CA MET A 259 13.94 -18.96 3.38
C MET A 259 15.06 -18.74 2.35
N ALA A 260 15.55 -19.78 1.71
CA ALA A 260 16.53 -19.68 0.63
C ALA A 260 15.94 -18.94 -0.60
N TRP A 261 14.68 -19.22 -0.94
CA TRP A 261 13.96 -18.51 -1.99
C TRP A 261 13.76 -17.04 -1.62
N ARG A 262 13.28 -16.76 -0.41
CA ARG A 262 13.08 -15.40 0.12
C ARG A 262 14.37 -14.57 0.01
N ARG A 263 15.50 -15.09 0.51
CA ARG A 263 16.80 -14.39 0.44
C ARG A 263 17.22 -14.11 -1.00
N SER A 264 17.08 -15.08 -1.88
CA SER A 264 17.37 -14.91 -3.31
C SER A 264 16.50 -13.85 -3.95
N LYS A 265 15.21 -13.81 -3.62
CA LYS A 265 14.24 -12.85 -4.16
C LYS A 265 14.45 -11.44 -3.60
N ILE A 266 14.87 -11.29 -2.34
CA ILE A 266 15.26 -10.00 -1.74
C ILE A 266 16.42 -9.39 -2.51
N VAL A 267 17.44 -10.19 -2.85
CA VAL A 267 18.59 -9.71 -3.66
C VAL A 267 18.14 -9.31 -5.06
N GLU A 268 17.31 -10.13 -5.71
CA GLU A 268 16.77 -9.85 -7.06
C GLU A 268 15.95 -8.55 -7.11
N LEU A 269 15.18 -8.27 -6.05
CA LEU A 269 14.34 -7.08 -5.96
C LEU A 269 15.06 -5.83 -5.43
N GLY A 270 16.32 -5.96 -4.99
CA GLY A 270 17.11 -4.84 -4.47
C GLY A 270 16.78 -4.44 -3.03
N GLY A 271 16.17 -5.32 -2.23
CA GLY A 271 15.99 -5.07 -0.81
C GLY A 271 14.74 -5.70 -0.18
N VAL A 272 14.76 -5.80 1.14
CA VAL A 272 13.69 -6.41 1.97
C VAL A 272 12.35 -5.68 1.81
N HIS A 273 12.36 -4.36 1.72
CA HIS A 273 11.13 -3.57 1.58
C HIS A 273 10.43 -3.81 0.24
N HIS A 274 11.18 -3.96 -0.86
CA HIS A 274 10.62 -4.35 -2.15
C HIS A 274 10.04 -5.76 -2.09
N PHE A 275 10.72 -6.68 -1.38
CA PHE A 275 10.20 -8.02 -1.15
C PHE A 275 8.88 -7.97 -0.38
N ARG A 276 8.81 -7.25 0.72
CA ARG A 276 7.60 -7.14 1.57
C ARG A 276 6.40 -6.57 0.82
N ARG A 277 6.62 -5.63 -0.10
CA ARG A 277 5.56 -5.09 -0.95
C ARG A 277 5.01 -6.14 -1.92
N GLU A 278 5.89 -6.90 -2.57
CA GLU A 278 5.50 -7.85 -3.62
C GLU A 278 5.15 -9.24 -3.06
N TYR A 279 5.76 -9.61 -1.95
CA TYR A 279 5.65 -10.91 -1.30
C TYR A 279 5.47 -10.76 0.22
N PRO A 280 4.37 -10.14 0.68
CA PRO A 280 4.14 -9.93 2.10
C PRO A 280 3.81 -11.22 2.84
N ALA A 281 4.25 -11.32 4.10
CA ALA A 281 3.85 -12.38 5.01
C ALA A 281 2.60 -12.03 5.81
N THR A 282 2.34 -10.72 6.03
CA THR A 282 1.16 -10.20 6.72
C THR A 282 0.58 -9.00 5.97
N ALA A 283 -0.69 -8.68 6.23
CA ALA A 283 -1.32 -7.49 5.66
C ALA A 283 -0.64 -6.19 6.11
N GLU A 284 -0.17 -6.15 7.36
CA GLU A 284 0.57 -5.00 7.89
C GLU A 284 1.90 -4.82 7.17
N GLU A 285 2.65 -5.91 6.97
CA GLU A 285 3.92 -5.88 6.23
C GLU A 285 3.72 -5.36 4.81
N ALA A 286 2.64 -5.76 4.14
CA ALA A 286 2.32 -5.32 2.79
C ALA A 286 2.15 -3.79 2.68
N PHE A 287 1.48 -3.18 3.64
CA PHE A 287 1.19 -1.75 3.62
C PHE A 287 2.30 -0.89 4.23
N LYS A 288 3.11 -1.42 5.15
CA LYS A 288 4.26 -0.73 5.73
C LYS A 288 5.46 -0.61 4.78
N ALA A 289 5.47 -1.35 3.68
CA ALA A 289 6.51 -1.22 2.69
C ALA A 289 6.50 0.18 2.07
N ALA A 290 7.68 0.83 1.98
CA ALA A 290 7.83 2.17 1.45
C ALA A 290 7.07 2.36 0.12
N ALA A 291 6.31 3.43 0.03
CA ALA A 291 5.59 3.78 -1.19
C ALA A 291 6.59 4.14 -2.31
N VAL A 292 6.34 3.66 -3.52
CA VAL A 292 7.17 4.02 -4.68
C VAL A 292 7.12 5.53 -4.92
N GLY A 293 8.27 6.19 -4.83
CA GLY A 293 8.40 7.65 -4.97
C GLY A 293 8.41 8.41 -3.65
N ALA A 294 8.47 7.73 -2.49
CA ALA A 294 8.80 8.37 -1.23
C ALA A 294 10.24 8.91 -1.27
N LEU A 295 10.46 10.05 -0.61
CA LEU A 295 11.78 10.69 -0.56
C LEU A 295 12.76 9.93 0.36
N TRP A 296 12.24 9.24 1.38
CA TRP A 296 13.03 8.39 2.28
C TRP A 296 12.72 6.92 2.04
N THR A 297 13.74 6.10 2.03
CA THR A 297 13.59 4.64 2.04
C THR A 297 13.95 4.09 3.40
N GLN A 298 13.40 2.92 3.77
CA GLN A 298 13.76 2.27 5.03
C GLN A 298 15.26 1.97 5.10
N GLU A 299 15.89 1.67 3.95
CA GLU A 299 17.33 1.44 3.87
C GLU A 299 18.14 2.67 4.26
N ILE A 300 17.75 3.85 3.77
CA ILE A 300 18.39 5.12 4.14
C ILE A 300 18.25 5.36 5.65
N LEU A 301 17.04 5.17 6.20
CA LEU A 301 16.79 5.37 7.64
C LEU A 301 17.54 4.36 8.51
N ASP A 302 17.58 3.08 8.12
CA ASP A 302 18.30 2.05 8.86
C ASP A 302 19.81 2.27 8.84
N ARG A 303 20.38 2.72 7.72
CA ARG A 303 21.79 3.10 7.61
C ARG A 303 22.11 4.31 8.48
N SER A 304 21.25 5.30 8.49
CA SER A 304 21.42 6.53 9.26
C SER A 304 21.18 6.36 10.76
N ARG A 305 20.62 5.24 11.21
CA ARG A 305 20.26 5.00 12.62
C ARG A 305 21.50 4.85 13.50
N ARG A 306 21.42 5.45 14.69
CA ARG A 306 22.43 5.31 15.75
C ARG A 306 21.75 4.77 17.01
N PRO A 307 22.41 3.88 17.78
CA PRO A 307 21.79 3.31 19.00
C PRO A 307 21.64 4.32 20.14
N ALA A 308 22.47 5.34 20.17
CA ALA A 308 22.49 6.40 21.18
C ALA A 308 22.92 7.74 20.57
N ARG A 309 22.83 8.81 21.34
CA ARG A 309 23.42 10.11 20.97
C ARG A 309 24.95 9.96 20.73
N PRO A 310 25.53 10.80 19.86
CA PRO A 310 26.92 10.63 19.46
C PRO A 310 27.91 10.80 20.63
N THR A 311 28.97 10.03 20.57
CA THR A 311 30.09 10.11 21.52
C THR A 311 31.41 10.34 20.76
N ASP A 312 32.39 10.91 21.43
CA ASP A 312 33.73 11.01 20.92
C ASP A 312 34.48 9.64 20.92
N SER A 313 35.71 9.63 20.49
CA SER A 313 36.57 8.43 20.48
C SER A 313 36.86 7.84 21.87
N LEU A 314 36.59 8.60 22.93
CA LEU A 314 36.79 8.19 24.33
C LEU A 314 35.45 7.75 24.97
N GLY A 315 34.35 7.73 24.20
CA GLY A 315 33.03 7.39 24.67
C GLY A 315 32.31 8.50 25.45
N GLN A 316 32.81 9.74 25.42
CA GLN A 316 32.14 10.89 26.05
C GLN A 316 31.10 11.47 25.11
N PRO A 317 29.92 11.90 25.61
CA PRO A 317 28.91 12.55 24.77
C PRO A 317 29.47 13.75 24.02
N LEU A 318 29.24 13.83 22.72
CA LEU A 318 29.57 15.02 21.93
C LEU A 318 28.68 16.19 22.36
N ASP A 319 29.28 17.37 22.41
CA ASP A 319 28.55 18.62 22.65
C ASP A 319 27.60 18.90 21.46
N MET A 320 26.36 19.29 21.79
CA MET A 320 25.43 19.80 20.81
C MET A 320 25.65 21.29 20.60
N VAL A 321 26.02 21.65 19.36
CA VAL A 321 26.18 23.04 18.94
C VAL A 321 24.85 23.80 18.98
N ARG A 322 23.77 23.12 18.65
CA ARG A 322 22.43 23.68 18.65
C ARG A 322 21.39 22.57 18.80
N ILE A 323 20.36 22.81 19.61
CA ILE A 323 19.21 21.91 19.80
C ILE A 323 17.93 22.65 19.44
N VAL A 324 17.08 22.02 18.67
CA VAL A 324 15.82 22.56 18.13
C VAL A 324 14.64 21.67 18.52
N VAL A 325 13.57 22.28 18.99
CA VAL A 325 12.24 21.66 19.03
C VAL A 325 11.41 22.26 17.91
N ALA A 326 11.06 21.45 16.92
CA ALA A 326 10.23 21.89 15.80
C ALA A 326 8.79 21.47 15.96
N VAL A 327 7.86 22.34 15.59
CA VAL A 327 6.40 22.12 15.68
C VAL A 327 5.75 22.42 14.34
N ASP A 328 5.03 21.45 13.80
CA ASP A 328 4.09 21.62 12.69
C ASP A 328 2.65 21.47 13.22
N PRO A 329 1.96 22.59 13.51
CA PRO A 329 0.63 22.54 14.08
C PRO A 329 -0.41 22.11 13.05
N SER A 330 -1.33 21.22 13.44
CA SER A 330 -2.49 20.86 12.61
C SER A 330 -3.54 21.97 12.62
N GLY A 331 -4.26 22.15 11.51
CA GLY A 331 -5.34 23.12 11.41
C GLY A 331 -6.67 22.57 11.93
N GLY A 332 -7.09 22.97 13.13
CA GLY A 332 -8.45 22.77 13.65
C GLY A 332 -8.52 22.11 15.06
N ASP A 333 -9.68 22.20 15.73
CA ASP A 333 -9.91 21.77 17.13
C ASP A 333 -10.84 20.54 17.27
N GLY A 334 -11.01 19.68 16.25
CA GLY A 334 -11.94 18.56 16.26
C GLY A 334 -11.27 17.18 16.46
N PRO A 335 -12.03 16.13 16.86
CA PRO A 335 -11.53 14.76 17.00
C PRO A 335 -11.10 14.11 15.67
N GLU A 336 -11.44 14.71 14.55
CA GLU A 336 -11.09 14.31 13.15
C GLU A 336 -9.80 14.99 12.66
N ASN A 337 -9.12 15.79 13.50
CA ASN A 337 -7.96 16.57 13.09
C ASN A 337 -6.72 15.73 12.85
N ASP A 338 -5.87 16.24 11.95
CA ASP A 338 -4.53 15.72 11.71
C ASP A 338 -3.67 15.81 12.99
N GLU A 339 -2.66 14.97 13.09
CA GLU A 339 -1.71 15.00 14.20
C GLU A 339 -0.88 16.29 14.16
N VAL A 340 -0.48 16.78 15.34
CA VAL A 340 0.51 17.85 15.45
C VAL A 340 1.90 17.21 15.40
N GLY A 341 2.75 17.66 14.49
CA GLY A 341 4.14 17.25 14.42
C GLY A 341 4.99 17.97 15.47
N ILE A 342 5.71 17.21 16.32
CA ILE A 342 6.67 17.75 17.30
C ILE A 342 7.92 16.90 17.31
N THR A 343 9.06 17.49 16.93
CA THR A 343 10.35 16.78 16.83
C THR A 343 11.42 17.51 17.62
N CYS A 344 12.28 16.74 18.30
CA CYS A 344 13.52 17.27 18.88
C CYS A 344 14.73 16.72 18.12
N ALA A 345 15.61 17.64 17.71
CA ALA A 345 16.85 17.34 17.01
C ALA A 345 17.96 18.30 17.42
N GLY A 346 19.20 17.90 17.22
CA GLY A 346 20.35 18.76 17.48
C GLY A 346 21.48 18.52 16.49
N ARG A 347 22.30 19.54 16.27
CA ARG A 347 23.54 19.45 15.52
C ARG A 347 24.71 19.31 16.51
N ALA A 348 25.49 18.25 16.35
CA ALA A 348 26.64 18.00 17.18
C ALA A 348 27.92 18.64 16.59
N THR A 349 29.00 18.65 17.38
CA THR A 349 30.30 19.20 17.00
C THR A 349 30.98 18.43 15.86
N ASP A 350 30.55 17.22 15.55
CA ASP A 350 30.96 16.44 14.37
C ASP A 350 30.36 16.95 13.06
N GLY A 351 29.45 17.94 13.15
CA GLY A 351 28.75 18.53 11.99
C GLY A 351 27.51 17.81 11.53
N HIS A 352 27.16 16.66 12.16
CA HIS A 352 25.96 15.89 11.83
C HIS A 352 24.76 16.32 12.68
N ALA A 353 23.57 16.08 12.16
CA ALA A 353 22.31 16.28 12.89
C ALA A 353 21.79 14.95 13.42
N TYR A 354 21.20 14.99 14.60
CA TYR A 354 20.64 13.84 15.30
C TYR A 354 19.18 14.13 15.69
N VAL A 355 18.27 13.25 15.33
CA VAL A 355 16.85 13.29 15.69
C VAL A 355 16.63 12.21 16.74
N TRP A 356 16.23 12.59 17.96
CA TRP A 356 16.10 11.62 19.05
C TRP A 356 14.72 11.52 19.68
N GLU A 357 13.78 12.41 19.32
CA GLU A 357 12.43 12.32 19.83
C GLU A 357 11.40 12.79 18.82
N ASP A 358 10.39 11.95 18.61
CA ASP A 358 9.12 12.26 17.98
C ASP A 358 8.06 12.32 19.06
N ALA A 359 7.66 13.54 19.42
CA ALA A 359 6.64 13.80 20.44
C ALA A 359 5.27 14.14 19.83
N SER A 360 5.10 13.89 18.55
CA SER A 360 3.90 14.17 17.77
C SER A 360 2.67 13.39 18.26
N GLY A 361 1.48 13.82 17.85
CA GLY A 361 0.24 13.13 18.17
C GLY A 361 -1.01 13.97 17.95
N LYS A 362 -2.18 13.37 18.18
CA LYS A 362 -3.46 14.07 18.18
C LYS A 362 -3.58 14.86 19.49
N LEU A 363 -3.28 16.14 19.43
CA LEU A 363 -3.16 17.02 20.59
C LEU A 363 -4.02 18.27 20.41
N SER A 364 -4.65 18.73 21.50
CA SER A 364 -5.28 20.04 21.53
C SER A 364 -4.24 21.17 21.46
N ALA A 365 -4.69 22.39 21.14
CA ALA A 365 -3.81 23.56 21.07
C ALA A 365 -3.00 23.78 22.37
N GLU A 366 -3.60 23.61 23.52
CA GLU A 366 -2.93 23.69 24.82
C GLU A 366 -1.96 22.52 25.06
N ALA A 367 -2.37 21.31 24.71
CA ALA A 367 -1.59 20.09 24.96
C ALA A 367 -0.29 20.06 24.15
N TRP A 368 -0.32 20.42 22.86
CA TRP A 368 0.91 20.45 22.07
C TRP A 368 1.87 21.55 22.50
N ALA A 369 1.36 22.75 22.87
CA ALA A 369 2.22 23.82 23.38
C ALA A 369 2.91 23.42 24.69
N THR A 370 2.16 22.80 25.61
CA THR A 370 2.71 22.27 26.86
C THR A 370 3.79 21.22 26.58
N LYS A 371 3.54 20.29 25.67
CA LYS A 371 4.47 19.21 25.33
C LYS A 371 5.74 19.73 24.66
N ALA A 372 5.62 20.68 23.73
CA ALA A 372 6.75 21.33 23.08
C ALA A 372 7.63 22.11 24.06
N LEU A 373 7.02 22.85 24.99
CA LEU A 373 7.76 23.59 26.04
C LEU A 373 8.43 22.65 27.05
N ALA A 374 7.75 21.58 27.46
CA ALA A 374 8.37 20.57 28.34
C ALA A 374 9.59 19.92 27.68
N LEU A 375 9.52 19.64 26.37
CA LEU A 375 10.62 19.11 25.59
C LEU A 375 11.75 20.13 25.45
N TYR A 376 11.42 21.39 25.17
CA TYR A 376 12.36 22.50 25.09
C TYR A 376 13.18 22.64 26.38
N GLU A 377 12.53 22.58 27.54
CA GLU A 377 13.21 22.67 28.84
C GLU A 377 14.05 21.45 29.19
N ARG A 378 13.47 20.25 28.98
CA ARG A 378 14.16 18.99 29.29
C ARG A 378 15.44 18.84 28.49
N GLU A 379 15.40 19.16 27.22
CA GLU A 379 16.54 19.04 26.30
C GLU A 379 17.44 20.29 26.30
N LYS A 380 17.05 21.35 27.03
CA LYS A 380 17.74 22.65 27.03
C LYS A 380 17.89 23.19 25.61
N ALA A 381 16.83 23.10 24.82
CA ALA A 381 16.86 23.51 23.43
C ALA A 381 17.08 25.02 23.28
N ASP A 382 17.72 25.42 22.20
CA ASP A 382 18.04 26.84 21.93
C ASP A 382 16.83 27.61 21.36
N VAL A 383 15.95 26.90 20.64
CA VAL A 383 14.82 27.51 19.94
C VAL A 383 13.69 26.52 19.72
N VAL A 384 12.45 27.03 19.79
CA VAL A 384 11.27 26.38 19.25
C VAL A 384 11.02 26.92 17.86
N VAL A 385 11.08 26.09 16.82
CA VAL A 385 10.74 26.45 15.44
C VAL A 385 9.30 26.02 15.19
N ALA A 386 8.43 26.94 14.77
CA ALA A 386 7.02 26.64 14.55
C ALA A 386 6.55 27.19 13.20
N GLU A 387 5.80 26.36 12.45
CA GLU A 387 5.24 26.79 11.15
C GLU A 387 4.04 27.73 11.34
N LYS A 388 4.04 28.81 10.55
CA LYS A 388 3.03 29.88 10.61
C LYS A 388 1.76 29.56 9.78
N ASN A 389 1.42 28.33 9.52
CA ASN A 389 0.30 27.96 8.67
C ASN A 389 -1.06 28.34 9.32
N PHE A 390 -2.00 27.70 9.49
CA PHE A 390 -3.35 27.98 9.95
C PHE A 390 -3.40 28.77 11.28
N GLY A 391 -3.65 30.07 11.20
CA GLY A 391 -3.86 30.93 12.37
C GLY A 391 -2.72 31.91 12.68
N GLY A 392 -1.64 31.92 11.92
CA GLY A 392 -0.56 32.94 11.98
C GLY A 392 -0.04 33.20 13.39
N ASP A 393 -0.44 34.34 13.95
CA ASP A 393 -0.04 34.76 15.30
C ASP A 393 -0.61 33.92 16.45
N LEU A 394 -1.62 33.06 16.19
CA LEU A 394 -2.20 32.18 17.22
C LEU A 394 -1.20 31.10 17.70
N VAL A 395 -0.39 30.53 16.79
CA VAL A 395 0.64 29.55 17.17
C VAL A 395 1.66 30.18 18.10
N LEU A 396 2.17 31.35 17.73
CA LEU A 396 3.12 32.11 18.55
C LEU A 396 2.50 32.54 19.89
N THR A 397 1.26 33.02 19.84
CA THR A 397 0.52 33.46 21.02
C THR A 397 0.29 32.30 22.00
N ASN A 398 -0.06 31.11 21.47
CA ASN A 398 -0.28 29.92 22.26
C ASN A 398 1.01 29.48 23.00
N ILE A 399 2.12 29.39 22.26
CA ILE A 399 3.43 29.04 22.86
C ILE A 399 3.82 30.06 23.92
N ARG A 400 3.73 31.38 23.65
CA ARG A 400 4.11 32.45 24.58
C ARG A 400 3.20 32.53 25.80
N SER A 401 1.89 32.36 25.61
CA SER A 401 0.93 32.35 26.73
C SER A 401 1.20 31.19 27.68
N LYS A 402 1.46 30.00 27.11
CA LYS A 402 1.77 28.82 27.91
C LYS A 402 3.13 28.92 28.60
N ALA A 403 4.15 29.46 27.94
CA ALA A 403 5.43 29.74 28.55
C ALA A 403 5.32 30.72 29.71
N LYS A 404 4.52 31.80 29.56
CA LYS A 404 4.24 32.77 30.64
C LYS A 404 3.52 32.12 31.80
N GLU A 405 2.52 31.29 31.56
CA GLU A 405 1.81 30.53 32.57
C GLU A 405 2.76 29.64 33.40
N MET A 406 3.71 28.99 32.71
CA MET A 406 4.75 28.16 33.31
C MET A 406 5.87 28.96 33.96
N GLY A 407 5.83 30.30 33.89
CA GLY A 407 6.88 31.18 34.43
C GLY A 407 8.21 31.08 33.70
N ARG A 408 8.18 30.80 32.40
CA ARG A 408 9.34 30.49 31.56
C ARG A 408 9.53 31.48 30.41
N GLN A 409 10.79 31.64 29.99
CA GLN A 409 11.13 32.32 28.74
C GLN A 409 11.45 31.29 27.68
N VAL A 410 10.94 31.48 26.48
CA VAL A 410 11.17 30.61 25.33
C VAL A 410 11.59 31.42 24.13
N ASN A 411 12.62 30.97 23.44
CA ASN A 411 13.03 31.51 22.15
C ASN A 411 12.18 30.82 21.07
N VAL A 412 11.39 31.58 20.30
CA VAL A 412 10.50 31.03 19.24
C VAL A 412 10.83 31.68 17.91
N LYS A 413 11.17 30.87 16.94
CA LYS A 413 11.33 31.24 15.52
C LYS A 413 10.12 30.77 14.73
N MET A 414 9.39 31.72 14.17
CA MET A 414 8.28 31.39 13.26
C MET A 414 8.80 31.22 11.84
N VAL A 415 8.40 30.13 11.18
CA VAL A 415 8.76 29.84 9.78
C VAL A 415 7.48 29.80 8.92
N THR A 416 7.63 30.19 7.66
CA THR A 416 6.50 30.21 6.71
C THR A 416 6.80 29.30 5.54
N ALA A 417 5.85 28.44 5.19
CA ALA A 417 5.94 27.59 4.01
C ALA A 417 5.77 28.44 2.73
N SER A 418 6.85 28.96 2.20
CA SER A 418 6.86 29.68 0.92
C SER A 418 6.85 28.76 -0.32
N ARG A 419 7.18 27.47 -0.14
CA ARG A 419 7.26 26.45 -1.19
C ARG A 419 6.50 25.19 -0.79
N GLY A 420 6.11 24.37 -1.79
CA GLY A 420 5.41 23.11 -1.55
C GLY A 420 6.22 22.13 -0.67
N LYS A 421 5.52 21.25 0.05
CA LYS A 421 6.11 20.28 0.98
C LYS A 421 7.24 19.45 0.36
N ALA A 422 7.07 18.98 -0.88
CA ALA A 422 8.09 18.23 -1.60
C ALA A 422 9.41 18.99 -1.73
N VAL A 423 9.33 20.24 -2.19
CA VAL A 423 10.51 21.09 -2.41
C VAL A 423 11.26 21.41 -1.13
N ARG A 424 10.59 21.44 0.02
CA ARG A 424 11.22 21.62 1.35
C ARG A 424 11.85 20.32 1.86
N ALA A 425 11.22 19.21 1.57
CA ALA A 425 11.64 17.90 2.05
C ALA A 425 12.84 17.32 1.28
N GLU A 426 12.96 17.59 -0.02
CA GLU A 426 14.03 17.09 -0.89
C GLU A 426 15.45 17.40 -0.37
N PRO A 427 15.80 18.65 0.02
CA PRO A 427 17.16 18.94 0.55
C PRO A 427 17.46 18.20 1.85
N VAL A 428 16.45 18.00 2.70
CA VAL A 428 16.58 17.22 3.94
C VAL A 428 16.78 15.74 3.64
N ALA A 429 16.03 15.18 2.70
CA ALA A 429 16.20 13.79 2.25
C ALA A 429 17.63 13.57 1.70
N ALA A 430 18.15 14.50 0.93
CA ALA A 430 19.53 14.45 0.44
C ALA A 430 20.60 14.47 1.55
N LEU A 431 20.33 15.09 2.70
CA LEU A 431 21.22 15.01 3.87
C LEU A 431 21.21 13.62 4.50
N TYR A 432 20.04 12.94 4.56
CA TYR A 432 19.95 11.55 4.99
C TYR A 432 20.69 10.61 4.02
N GLU A 433 20.57 10.81 2.71
CA GLU A 433 21.31 10.05 1.71
C GLU A 433 22.82 10.15 1.87
N ARG A 434 23.31 11.32 2.27
CA ARG A 434 24.74 11.60 2.54
C ARG A 434 25.20 11.16 3.93
N ASP A 435 24.34 10.50 4.71
CA ASP A 435 24.61 10.08 6.09
C ASP A 435 24.97 11.24 7.04
N MET A 436 24.36 12.43 6.81
CA MET A 436 24.55 13.63 7.62
C MET A 436 23.47 13.84 8.67
N VAL A 437 22.36 13.08 8.59
CA VAL A 437 21.26 13.11 9.55
C VAL A 437 21.01 11.72 10.08
N HIS A 438 20.88 11.58 11.40
CA HIS A 438 20.77 10.32 12.10
C HIS A 438 19.56 10.27 13.00
N HIS A 439 18.83 9.15 13.00
CA HIS A 439 17.85 8.85 14.04
C HIS A 439 18.53 8.16 15.23
N VAL A 440 18.27 8.64 16.44
CA VAL A 440 18.75 8.00 17.67
C VAL A 440 17.67 7.03 18.16
N GLY A 441 17.95 5.74 18.04
CA GLY A 441 16.96 4.70 18.23
C GLY A 441 15.97 4.59 17.06
N ARG A 442 14.85 3.96 17.29
CA ARG A 442 13.79 3.76 16.29
C ARG A 442 12.61 4.70 16.57
N LEU A 443 12.34 5.60 15.66
CA LEU A 443 11.24 6.56 15.71
C LEU A 443 10.10 6.07 14.81
N VAL A 444 9.44 4.98 15.25
CA VAL A 444 8.56 4.15 14.40
C VAL A 444 7.53 4.96 13.61
N ALA A 445 6.74 5.79 14.29
CA ALA A 445 5.65 6.54 13.62
C ALA A 445 6.18 7.61 12.66
N LEU A 446 7.30 8.25 12.99
CA LEU A 446 7.98 9.21 12.11
C LEU A 446 8.58 8.51 10.88
N GLU A 447 9.28 7.40 11.08
CA GLU A 447 9.91 6.62 10.02
C GLU A 447 8.85 6.03 9.06
N ASP A 448 7.73 5.55 9.60
CA ASP A 448 6.59 5.09 8.81
C ASP A 448 6.05 6.22 7.92
N GLU A 449 5.88 7.45 8.47
CA GLU A 449 5.41 8.59 7.69
C GLU A 449 6.43 9.02 6.61
N GLN A 450 7.72 9.11 6.94
CA GLN A 450 8.79 9.43 6.00
C GLN A 450 8.87 8.44 4.83
N THR A 451 8.75 7.14 5.10
CA THR A 451 8.87 6.08 4.08
C THR A 451 7.59 5.87 3.27
N THR A 452 6.46 6.43 3.69
CA THR A 452 5.16 6.24 3.07
C THR A 452 4.62 7.49 2.38
N TRP A 453 5.09 8.67 2.77
CA TRP A 453 4.67 9.90 2.12
C TRP A 453 5.30 10.05 0.72
N VAL A 454 4.44 10.20 -0.29
CA VAL A 454 4.83 10.39 -1.69
C VAL A 454 4.39 11.76 -2.16
N PRO A 455 5.32 12.61 -2.63
CA PRO A 455 4.98 13.91 -3.19
C PRO A 455 3.89 13.85 -4.25
N GLY A 456 2.85 14.68 -4.10
CA GLY A 456 1.74 14.79 -5.05
C GLY A 456 0.75 13.61 -5.09
N ARG A 457 0.97 12.55 -4.28
CA ARG A 457 0.05 11.39 -4.19
C ARG A 457 -0.60 11.24 -2.83
N SER A 458 0.14 11.48 -1.74
CA SER A 458 -0.40 11.37 -0.38
C SER A 458 -1.41 12.49 -0.10
N LYS A 459 -2.59 12.12 0.38
CA LYS A 459 -3.68 13.08 0.71
C LYS A 459 -3.55 13.64 2.13
N SER A 460 -3.00 12.84 3.06
CA SER A 460 -2.79 13.26 4.44
C SER A 460 -1.59 14.20 4.57
N SER A 461 -1.69 15.13 5.52
CA SER A 461 -0.57 16.00 5.89
C SER A 461 0.49 15.19 6.65
N PRO A 462 1.76 15.17 6.22
CA PRO A 462 2.82 14.44 6.92
C PRO A 462 3.42 15.31 8.02
N ASN A 463 2.65 15.59 9.07
CA ASN A 463 3.03 16.61 10.07
C ASN A 463 4.24 16.19 10.93
N ARG A 464 4.44 14.90 11.19
CA ARG A 464 5.66 14.38 11.84
C ARG A 464 6.89 14.62 10.97
N MET A 465 6.80 14.24 9.69
CA MET A 465 7.86 14.47 8.72
C MET A 465 8.13 15.97 8.53
N ASP A 466 7.09 16.80 8.39
CA ASP A 466 7.26 18.25 8.24
C ASP A 466 7.95 18.87 9.45
N SER A 467 7.68 18.40 10.67
CA SER A 467 8.40 18.87 11.87
C SER A 467 9.89 18.53 11.84
N VAL A 468 10.26 17.33 11.36
CA VAL A 468 11.68 16.96 11.13
C VAL A 468 12.29 17.83 10.04
N VAL A 469 11.57 18.08 8.95
CA VAL A 469 12.05 18.92 7.85
C VAL A 469 12.38 20.32 8.37
N TRP A 470 11.52 20.91 9.20
CA TRP A 470 11.80 22.21 9.83
C TRP A 470 12.99 22.18 10.79
N ALA A 471 13.08 21.12 11.64
CA ALA A 471 14.20 20.96 12.56
C ALA A 471 15.55 20.87 11.82
N ILE A 472 15.63 20.01 10.83
CA ILE A 472 16.88 19.79 10.07
C ILE A 472 17.21 20.99 9.18
N THR A 473 16.21 21.67 8.62
CA THR A 473 16.42 22.92 7.89
C THR A 473 17.07 23.98 8.79
N GLU A 474 16.57 24.17 10.01
CA GLU A 474 17.16 25.11 10.98
C GLU A 474 18.59 24.74 11.40
N LEU A 475 18.87 23.45 11.56
CA LEU A 475 20.16 22.95 12.05
C LEU A 475 21.26 22.90 10.96
N MET A 476 20.87 22.57 9.72
CA MET A 476 21.84 22.16 8.69
C MET A 476 21.83 23.04 7.45
N LEU A 477 20.71 23.71 7.12
CA LEU A 477 20.59 24.47 5.88
C LEU A 477 20.68 26.00 6.09
N GLY A 478 20.72 26.49 7.36
CA GLY A 478 20.91 27.88 7.71
C GLY A 478 19.68 28.78 7.57
N GLU A 479 19.80 30.05 7.95
CA GLU A 479 18.79 31.05 7.69
C GLU A 479 18.75 31.32 6.19
N GLU A 480 17.59 31.12 5.59
CA GLU A 480 17.26 31.46 4.20
C GLU A 480 18.46 31.35 3.23
N VAL A 481 18.73 30.14 2.75
CA VAL A 481 19.30 30.02 1.42
C VAL A 481 18.20 30.57 0.50
N ASP A 482 18.41 31.79 -0.01
CA ASP A 482 17.64 32.31 -1.13
C ASP A 482 17.90 31.38 -2.32
N TRP A 483 17.00 30.44 -2.54
CA TRP A 483 17.08 29.44 -3.61
C TRP A 483 16.99 30.11 -5.00
N GLY A 484 16.81 31.43 -5.05
CA GLY A 484 16.90 32.25 -6.27
C GLY A 484 18.31 32.31 -6.85
N ASP A 485 19.35 32.15 -6.03
CA ASP A 485 20.77 32.25 -6.45
C ASP A 485 21.41 30.91 -6.82
N MET A 486 20.76 29.77 -6.59
CA MET A 486 21.17 28.47 -7.13
C MET A 486 20.57 28.20 -8.52
N GLY A 487 20.47 29.24 -9.35
CA GLY A 487 20.22 29.14 -10.77
C GLY A 487 21.45 28.62 -11.48
N GLY A 488 21.52 27.31 -11.74
CA GLY A 488 22.62 26.74 -12.50
C GLY A 488 22.78 25.24 -12.53
N PHE A 489 21.78 24.48 -12.13
CA PHE A 489 21.75 23.07 -12.51
C PHE A 489 20.70 22.87 -13.61
N ASP A 490 21.17 23.01 -14.84
CA ASP A 490 20.41 22.69 -16.06
C ASP A 490 20.32 21.17 -16.20
N PHE A 491 19.14 20.60 -15.90
CA PHE A 491 18.83 19.19 -16.13
C PHE A 491 18.50 18.87 -17.60
N SER A 492 18.75 19.82 -18.53
CA SER A 492 18.50 19.59 -19.97
C SER A 492 19.65 18.91 -20.73
N ALA A 493 20.81 18.69 -20.10
CA ALA A 493 21.96 18.05 -20.74
C ALA A 493 22.00 16.53 -20.42
N GLY A 494 21.19 15.73 -21.11
CA GLY A 494 21.27 14.26 -20.95
C GLY A 494 20.28 13.44 -21.78
N VAL A 495 19.67 14.02 -22.82
CA VAL A 495 18.92 13.20 -23.79
C VAL A 495 19.37 13.62 -25.21
N GLU A 496 20.53 13.21 -25.64
CA GLU A 496 20.88 13.09 -27.06
C GLU A 496 21.09 11.63 -27.43
N ARG A 497 20.10 11.10 -28.14
CA ARG A 497 20.10 10.27 -29.35
C ARG A 497 21.36 9.45 -29.63
N SER A 498 21.18 8.16 -29.67
CA SER A 498 21.81 7.32 -30.68
C SER A 498 20.74 6.55 -31.47
N MET A 499 20.80 6.77 -32.76
CA MET A 499 20.00 6.11 -33.80
C MET A 499 20.14 4.58 -33.75
#